data_46502de762d153bb43afbe7e5abedfe1
#
_entry.id   46502de762d153bb43afbe7e5abedfe1
#
_cell.length_a   1.000
_cell.length_b   1.000
_cell.length_c   1.000
_cell.angle_alpha   90.00
_cell.angle_beta   90.00
_cell.angle_gamma   90.00
#
_symmetry.space_group_name_H-M   'P 1'
#
loop_
_entity.id
_entity.type
_entity.pdbx_description
1 polymer ?
#
loop_
_entity_poly.entity_id
_entity_poly.type
_entity_poly.pdbx_seq_one_letter_code
_entity_poly.pdbx_strand_id
1 'polypeptide(L)' 'MFKKGDNVRIKAVVPEGPVVALRMSEDGVVSYLVEWTDAEGVPHQRWFTEDQLMGA' A
#
# COMPACT_ATOMS: atom_id res chain seq x y z
N MET A 1 1.27 -0.21 -12.39
CA MET A 1 1.66 0.88 -11.48
C MET A 1 0.43 1.40 -10.73
N PHE A 2 0.54 1.55 -9.42
CA PHE A 2 -0.59 2.01 -8.61
C PHE A 2 -0.57 3.53 -8.47
N LYS A 3 -1.72 4.10 -8.19
CA LYS A 3 -1.90 5.55 -8.02
C LYS A 3 -2.48 5.82 -6.65
N LYS A 4 -2.30 7.05 -6.18
CA LYS A 4 -2.95 7.51 -4.96
C LYS A 4 -4.46 7.33 -5.07
N GLY A 5 -5.06 6.72 -4.06
CA GLY A 5 -6.48 6.41 -4.03
C GLY A 5 -6.84 5.02 -4.52
N ASP A 6 -5.92 4.32 -5.19
CA ASP A 6 -6.17 2.94 -5.61
C ASP A 6 -6.27 2.03 -4.40
N ASN A 7 -7.21 1.10 -4.43
CA ASN A 7 -7.29 0.05 -3.43
C ASN A 7 -6.35 -1.08 -3.80
N VAL A 8 -5.49 -1.46 -2.87
CA VAL A 8 -4.50 -2.51 -3.09
C VAL A 8 -4.54 -3.52 -1.95
N ARG A 9 -4.05 -4.71 -2.22
CA ARG A 9 -3.96 -5.79 -1.25
C ARG A 9 -2.51 -6.21 -1.11
N ILE A 10 -2.10 -6.49 0.12
CA ILE A 10 -0.75 -6.97 0.41
C ILE A 10 -0.72 -8.47 0.13
N LYS A 11 0.23 -8.93 -0.68
CA LYS A 11 0.29 -10.31 -1.14
C LYS A 11 0.45 -11.34 -0.04
N ALA A 12 1.16 -10.99 1.02
CA ALA A 12 1.52 -11.95 2.07
C ALA A 12 0.51 -12.03 3.21
N VAL A 13 -0.19 -10.97 3.50
CA VAL A 13 -1.17 -10.88 4.58
C VAL A 13 -2.25 -9.92 4.13
N VAL A 14 -3.45 -10.14 4.50
CA VAL A 14 -4.58 -9.35 4.01
C VAL A 14 -5.03 -8.30 4.99
N PRO A 15 -4.43 -7.10 5.01
CA PRO A 15 -5.34 -5.99 4.96
C PRO A 15 -5.36 -5.41 3.56
N GLU A 16 -6.48 -4.87 3.21
CA GLU A 16 -6.76 -4.21 1.95
C GLU A 16 -7.09 -2.76 2.24
N GLY A 17 -6.54 -1.85 1.45
CA GLY A 17 -6.81 -0.44 1.68
C GLY A 17 -6.30 0.44 0.54
N PRO A 18 -6.62 1.75 0.59
CA PRO A 18 -6.19 2.68 -0.45
C PRO A 18 -4.72 3.03 -0.34
N VAL A 19 -4.15 3.37 -1.49
CA VAL A 19 -2.83 4.00 -1.56
C VAL A 19 -3.01 5.49 -1.25
N VAL A 20 -2.36 5.97 -0.20
CA VAL A 20 -2.51 7.37 0.24
C VAL A 20 -1.32 8.23 -0.12
N ALA A 21 -0.19 7.64 -0.51
CA ALA A 21 0.98 8.38 -0.97
C ALA A 21 1.88 7.49 -1.84
N LEU A 22 2.71 8.14 -2.63
CA LEU A 22 3.70 7.48 -3.49
C LEU A 22 5.07 8.07 -3.22
N ARG A 23 6.10 7.24 -3.38
CA ARG A 23 7.49 7.68 -3.24
C ARG A 23 8.35 6.90 -4.23
N MET A 24 9.30 7.58 -4.85
CA MET A 24 10.27 6.95 -5.73
C MET A 24 11.68 7.18 -5.17
N SER A 25 12.48 6.13 -5.09
CA SER A 25 13.87 6.24 -4.68
C SER A 25 14.76 6.61 -5.87
N GLU A 26 16.02 6.95 -5.58
CA GLU A 26 17.00 7.34 -6.63
C GLU A 26 17.26 6.25 -7.64
N ASP A 27 17.12 4.99 -7.25
CA ASP A 27 17.33 3.82 -8.13
C ASP A 27 16.04 3.40 -8.85
N GLY A 28 15.00 4.23 -8.79
CA GLY A 28 13.78 4.02 -9.55
C GLY A 28 12.77 3.07 -8.90
N VAL A 29 12.98 2.67 -7.67
CA VAL A 29 12.03 1.83 -6.94
C VAL A 29 10.86 2.68 -6.44
N VAL A 30 9.66 2.31 -6.84
CA VAL A 30 8.44 3.01 -6.40
C VAL A 30 7.88 2.32 -5.17
N SER A 31 7.60 3.10 -4.14
CA SER A 31 6.97 2.61 -2.91
C SER A 31 5.60 3.28 -2.75
N TYR A 32 4.68 2.54 -2.15
CA TYR A 32 3.30 2.98 -1.94
C TYR A 32 2.99 2.93 -0.46
N LEU A 33 2.42 4.02 0.05
CA LEU A 33 1.92 4.06 1.42
C LEU A 33 0.47 3.56 1.42
N VAL A 34 0.24 2.42 2.04
CA VAL A 34 -1.08 1.81 2.14
C VAL A 34 -1.62 2.04 3.54
N GLU A 35 -2.86 2.47 3.61
CA GLU A 35 -3.56 2.67 4.87
C GLU A 35 -4.66 1.63 5.01
N TRP A 36 -4.79 1.06 6.21
CA TRP A 36 -5.89 0.15 6.52
C TRP A 36 -6.27 0.30 7.99
N THR A 37 -7.45 -0.18 8.33
CA THR A 37 -7.94 -0.21 9.70
C THR A 37 -8.05 -1.66 10.14
N ASP A 38 -7.51 -1.98 11.31
CA ASP A 38 -7.57 -3.34 11.83
C ASP A 38 -8.94 -3.66 12.44
N ALA A 39 -9.10 -4.88 12.95
CA ALA A 39 -10.36 -5.35 13.52
C ALA A 39 -10.80 -4.55 14.76
N GLU A 40 -9.86 -3.88 15.41
CA GLU A 40 -10.14 -3.05 16.58
C GLU A 40 -10.43 -1.59 16.21
N GLY A 41 -10.39 -1.25 14.91
CA GLY A 41 -10.63 0.09 14.45
C GLY A 41 -9.40 1.00 14.51
N VAL A 42 -8.22 0.45 14.75
CA VAL A 42 -6.97 1.23 14.80
C VAL A 42 -6.43 1.40 13.38
N PRO A 43 -6.18 2.64 12.93
CA PRO A 43 -5.62 2.86 11.61
C PRO A 43 -4.13 2.52 11.57
N HIS A 44 -3.70 1.95 10.47
CA HIS A 44 -2.31 1.61 10.20
C HIS A 44 -1.89 2.14 8.85
N GLN A 45 -0.61 2.48 8.71
CA GLN A 45 -0.01 2.90 7.45
C GLN A 45 1.36 2.26 7.32
N ARG A 46 1.67 1.74 6.13
CA ARG A 46 2.98 1.15 5.84
C ARG A 46 3.38 1.38 4.40
N TRP A 47 4.69 1.47 4.17
CA TRP A 47 5.26 1.54 2.83
C TRP A 47 5.50 0.14 2.29
N PHE A 48 5.07 -0.07 1.05
CA PHE A 48 5.26 -1.33 0.34
C PHE A 48 5.79 -1.04 -1.06
N THR A 49 6.60 -1.95 -1.59
CA THR A 49 7.00 -1.90 -2.99
C THR A 49 5.93 -2.53 -3.87
N GLU A 50 5.99 -2.27 -5.18
CA GLU A 50 4.96 -2.73 -6.11
C GLU A 50 4.81 -4.25 -6.15
N ASP A 51 5.92 -4.98 -6.00
CA ASP A 51 5.91 -6.44 -6.00
C ASP A 51 5.27 -7.05 -4.74
N GLN A 52 5.10 -6.28 -3.69
CA GLN A 52 4.44 -6.71 -2.46
C GLN A 52 2.93 -6.50 -2.50
N LEU A 53 2.41 -5.81 -3.51
CA LEU A 53 1.01 -5.45 -3.62
C LEU A 53 0.36 -6.13 -4.82
N MET A 54 -0.96 -6.29 -4.75
CA MET A 54 -1.78 -6.71 -5.88
C MET A 54 -3.02 -5.84 -5.93
N GLY A 55 -3.52 -5.56 -7.12
CA GLY A 55 -4.76 -4.82 -7.28
C GLY A 55 -5.94 -5.56 -6.65
N ALA A 56 -6.78 -4.82 -6.02
CA ALA A 56 -7.99 -5.37 -5.40
C ALA A 56 -9.18 -5.31 -6.34
#